data_d25f30c945e83354fa976d1cb5d9185f
#
_entry.id   d25f30c945e83354fa976d1cb5d9185f
#
_cell.length_a   1.000
_cell.length_b   1.000
_cell.length_c   1.000
_cell.angle_alpha   90.00
_cell.angle_beta   90.00
_cell.angle_gamma   90.00
#
_symmetry.space_group_name_H-M   'P 1'
#
loop_
_entity.id
_entity.type
_entity.pdbx_description
1 polymer ?
#
loop_
_entity_poly.entity_id
_entity_poly.type
_entity_poly.pdbx_seq_one_letter_code
_entity_poly.pdbx_strand_id
1 'polypeptide(L)'
;MTEALNSDREIEKIILAKGAEGSIKKIEGKAKAKKIPLYYSDKSRMDRDADGGNHQGVIAVVSDYEYATVEEILNVAKQRGEDPFVILLDGLEDPHNLGAIMRTAECAGAHGVIIPKRRSVSITETVAKTSAGAVNICRVPA
;
A
#
# COMPACT_ATOMS: atom_id res chain seq x y z
N MET A 1 13.84 11.40 -3.65
CA MET A 1 12.51 11.64 -3.04
C MET A 1 11.52 12.29 -4.01
N THR A 2 11.86 13.42 -4.64
CA THR A 2 10.98 14.07 -5.62
C THR A 2 10.72 13.16 -6.84
N GLU A 3 11.70 12.36 -7.22
CA GLU A 3 11.58 11.34 -8.28
C GLU A 3 10.64 10.20 -7.90
N ALA A 4 10.68 9.71 -6.67
CA ALA A 4 9.76 8.67 -6.19
C ALA A 4 8.29 9.14 -6.22
N LEU A 5 8.04 10.43 -5.90
CA LEU A 5 6.71 11.03 -6.03
C LEU A 5 6.23 11.21 -7.49
N ASN A 6 7.13 11.14 -8.44
CA ASN A 6 6.86 11.25 -9.87
C ASN A 6 6.99 9.89 -10.60
N SER A 7 7.40 8.82 -9.90
CA SER A 7 7.43 7.47 -10.46
C SER A 7 6.04 6.84 -10.47
N ASP A 8 5.85 5.87 -11.37
CA ASP A 8 4.60 5.08 -11.47
C ASP A 8 4.44 4.06 -10.33
N ARG A 9 5.42 3.96 -9.43
CA ARG A 9 5.36 3.07 -8.27
C ARG A 9 4.41 3.62 -7.20
N GLU A 10 3.55 2.80 -6.67
CA GLU A 10 2.67 3.20 -5.58
C GLU A 10 3.46 3.40 -4.28
N ILE A 11 3.38 4.61 -3.73
CA ILE A 11 3.96 4.92 -2.43
C ILE A 11 2.96 4.51 -1.35
N GLU A 12 3.33 3.51 -0.56
CA GLU A 12 2.49 3.01 0.54
C GLU A 12 2.38 4.02 1.68
N LYS A 13 3.50 4.65 2.04
CA LYS A 13 3.56 5.64 3.11
C LYS A 13 4.82 6.50 2.98
N ILE A 14 4.76 7.68 3.56
CA ILE A 14 5.92 8.56 3.72
C ILE A 14 6.14 8.82 5.20
N ILE A 15 7.38 8.64 5.66
CA ILE A 15 7.81 8.93 7.02
C ILE A 15 8.62 10.21 6.99
N LEU A 16 8.21 11.20 7.79
CA LEU A 16 8.84 12.50 7.91
C LEU A 16 9.48 12.66 9.28
N ALA A 17 10.64 13.31 9.34
CA ALA A 17 11.25 13.69 10.61
C ALA A 17 10.38 14.71 11.33
N LYS A 18 10.19 14.55 12.65
CA LYS A 18 9.50 15.54 13.49
C LYS A 18 10.28 16.86 13.48
N GLY A 19 9.56 17.98 13.39
CA GLY A 19 10.15 19.30 13.40
C GLY A 19 10.90 19.69 12.11
N ALA A 20 10.74 18.94 11.05
CA ALA A 20 11.38 19.22 9.76
C ALA A 20 10.74 20.46 9.08
N GLU A 21 11.59 21.31 8.49
CA GLU A 21 11.19 22.56 7.83
C GLU A 21 11.64 22.60 6.34
N GLY A 22 11.23 23.61 5.63
CA GLY A 22 11.71 23.90 4.28
C GLY A 22 11.21 22.92 3.22
N SER A 23 12.11 22.19 2.57
CA SER A 23 11.79 21.25 1.47
C SER A 23 10.84 20.12 1.86
N ILE A 24 10.85 19.73 3.15
CA ILE A 24 9.99 18.65 3.67
C ILE A 24 8.53 19.08 3.71
N LYS A 25 8.23 20.34 3.99
CA LYS A 25 6.84 20.86 3.89
C LYS A 25 6.27 20.78 2.48
N LYS A 26 7.11 20.97 1.46
CA LYS A 26 6.68 20.80 0.06
C LYS A 26 6.34 19.33 -0.25
N ILE A 27 7.12 18.38 0.28
CA ILE A 27 6.87 16.95 0.14
C ILE A 27 5.58 16.57 0.86
N GLU A 28 5.38 17.08 2.08
CA GLU A 28 4.15 16.90 2.86
C GLU A 28 2.91 17.38 2.08
N GLY A 29 2.97 18.58 1.49
CA GLY A 29 1.88 19.13 0.67
C GLY A 29 1.55 18.25 -0.54
N LYS A 30 2.57 17.77 -1.27
CA LYS A 30 2.37 16.86 -2.41
C LYS A 30 1.80 15.50 -1.98
N ALA A 31 2.27 14.95 -0.87
CA ALA A 31 1.79 13.70 -0.34
C ALA A 31 0.31 13.79 0.10
N LYS A 32 -0.07 14.89 0.75
CA LYS A 32 -1.48 15.18 1.10
C LYS A 32 -2.37 15.30 -0.14
N ALA A 33 -1.91 16.00 -1.18
CA ALA A 33 -2.64 16.13 -2.44
C ALA A 33 -2.86 14.76 -3.13
N LYS A 34 -1.88 13.86 -3.04
CA LYS A 34 -1.97 12.48 -3.55
C LYS A 34 -2.62 11.49 -2.57
N LYS A 35 -3.12 11.95 -1.43
CA LYS A 35 -3.72 11.12 -0.36
C LYS A 35 -2.80 10.00 0.15
N ILE A 36 -1.47 10.21 0.09
CA ILE A 36 -0.48 9.26 0.59
C ILE A 36 -0.44 9.34 2.12
N PRO A 37 -0.49 8.21 2.85
CA PRO A 37 -0.36 8.19 4.30
C PRO A 37 0.95 8.82 4.78
N LEU A 38 0.87 9.75 5.74
CA LEU A 38 2.01 10.44 6.33
C LEU A 38 2.20 9.99 7.77
N TYR A 39 3.43 9.65 8.13
CA TYR A 39 3.85 9.33 9.48
C TYR A 39 5.00 10.23 9.90
N TYR A 40 5.08 10.52 11.20
CA TYR A 40 6.14 11.34 11.76
C TYR A 40 6.96 10.50 12.72
N SER A 41 8.29 10.55 12.58
CA SER A 41 9.21 9.76 13.39
C SER A 41 10.38 10.62 13.86
N ASP A 42 11.02 10.17 14.94
CA ASP A 42 12.25 10.78 15.42
C ASP A 42 13.43 10.37 14.52
N LYS A 43 14.41 11.24 14.35
CA LYS A 43 15.53 11.04 13.45
C LYS A 43 16.30 9.73 13.74
N SER A 44 16.53 9.43 15.01
CA SER A 44 17.23 8.21 15.44
C SER A 44 16.51 6.92 15.05
N ARG A 45 15.18 6.94 14.96
CA ARG A 45 14.41 5.79 14.46
C ARG A 45 14.49 5.71 12.94
N MET A 46 14.44 6.85 12.27
CA MET A 46 14.57 6.91 10.81
C MET A 46 15.94 6.44 10.34
N ASP A 47 17.02 6.76 11.07
CA ASP A 47 18.39 6.28 10.76
C ASP A 47 18.46 4.74 10.80
N ARG A 48 17.72 4.08 11.71
CA ARG A 48 17.60 2.62 11.77
C ARG A 48 16.75 2.06 10.63
N ASP A 49 15.63 2.70 10.34
CA ASP A 49 14.70 2.26 9.29
C ASP A 49 15.28 2.46 7.87
N ALA A 50 16.26 3.37 7.73
CA ALA A 50 16.95 3.65 6.48
C ALA A 50 18.14 2.72 6.20
N ASP A 51 18.44 1.76 7.10
CA ASP A 51 19.53 0.78 6.97
C ASP A 51 20.87 1.43 6.55
N GLY A 52 21.22 2.55 7.20
CA GLY A 52 22.44 3.33 6.93
C GLY A 52 22.36 4.25 5.72
N GLY A 53 21.23 4.33 5.04
CA GLY A 53 21.02 5.28 3.93
C GLY A 53 20.83 6.72 4.40
N ASN A 54 21.30 7.68 3.60
CA ASN A 54 21.11 9.12 3.88
C ASN A 54 19.68 9.54 3.53
N HIS A 55 18.77 9.52 4.50
CA HIS A 55 17.35 9.80 4.29
C HIS A 55 16.98 11.30 4.30
N GLN A 56 17.87 12.19 4.74
CA GLN A 56 17.62 13.65 4.81
C GLN A 56 16.28 14.06 5.46
N GLY A 57 15.79 13.26 6.43
CA GLY A 57 14.52 13.51 7.13
C GLY A 57 13.27 13.05 6.39
N VAL A 58 13.38 12.29 5.30
CA VAL A 58 12.24 11.74 4.55
C VAL A 58 12.55 10.33 4.10
N ILE A 59 11.64 9.38 4.40
CA ILE A 59 11.66 8.01 3.89
C ILE A 59 10.34 7.73 3.17
N ALA A 60 10.39 7.26 1.94
CA ALA A 60 9.23 6.73 1.24
C ALA A 60 9.31 5.21 1.22
N VAL A 61 8.25 4.58 1.67
CA VAL A 61 8.05 3.15 1.51
C VAL A 61 7.23 2.95 0.25
N VAL A 62 7.81 2.29 -0.73
CA VAL A 62 7.18 1.98 -2.01
C VAL A 62 6.80 0.51 -2.04
N SER A 63 5.67 0.19 -2.68
CA SER A 63 5.28 -1.18 -2.94
C SER A 63 5.88 -1.65 -4.27
N ASP A 64 6.40 -2.86 -4.30
CA ASP A 64 6.70 -3.56 -5.55
C ASP A 64 5.46 -4.35 -6.05
N TYR A 65 4.35 -4.31 -5.30
CA TYR A 65 3.09 -4.93 -5.67
C TYR A 65 2.24 -3.96 -6.49
N GLU A 66 1.76 -4.40 -7.64
CA GLU A 66 0.84 -3.67 -8.49
C GLU A 66 -0.60 -3.86 -7.98
N TYR A 67 -1.15 -2.80 -7.36
CA TYR A 67 -2.53 -2.84 -6.87
C TYR A 67 -3.50 -2.61 -8.02
N ALA A 68 -4.54 -3.42 -8.06
CA ALA A 68 -5.65 -3.23 -8.99
C ALA A 68 -6.55 -2.07 -8.56
N THR A 69 -7.31 -1.54 -9.50
CA THR A 69 -8.43 -0.63 -9.23
C THR A 69 -9.72 -1.40 -8.95
N VAL A 70 -10.70 -0.73 -8.36
CA VAL A 70 -12.03 -1.34 -8.15
C VAL A 70 -12.67 -1.71 -9.50
N GLU A 71 -12.50 -0.86 -10.51
CA GLU A 71 -13.00 -1.10 -11.86
C GLU A 71 -12.40 -2.36 -12.48
N GLU A 72 -11.11 -2.59 -12.29
CA GLU A 72 -10.45 -3.80 -12.79
C GLU A 72 -11.00 -5.06 -12.11
N ILE A 73 -11.22 -5.03 -10.79
CA ILE A 73 -11.84 -6.14 -10.04
C ILE A 73 -13.25 -6.42 -10.57
N LEU A 74 -14.07 -5.39 -10.76
CA LEU A 74 -15.43 -5.54 -11.29
C LEU A 74 -15.44 -6.04 -12.74
N ASN A 75 -14.46 -5.63 -13.55
CA ASN A 75 -14.30 -6.13 -14.92
C ASN A 75 -13.97 -7.61 -14.96
N VAL A 76 -13.21 -8.15 -14.02
CA VAL A 76 -12.94 -9.59 -13.91
C VAL A 76 -14.24 -10.37 -13.72
N ALA A 77 -15.13 -9.93 -12.82
CA ALA A 77 -16.44 -10.56 -12.62
C ALA A 77 -17.27 -10.51 -13.91
N LYS A 78 -17.32 -9.33 -14.55
CA LYS A 78 -18.07 -9.17 -15.81
C LYS A 78 -17.56 -10.06 -16.93
N GLN A 79 -16.22 -10.21 -17.06
CA GLN A 79 -15.62 -11.11 -18.08
C GLN A 79 -15.94 -12.59 -17.81
N ARG A 80 -16.09 -12.97 -16.54
CA ARG A 80 -16.51 -14.33 -16.16
C ARG A 80 -18.01 -14.56 -16.26
N GLY A 81 -18.81 -13.51 -16.45
CA GLY A 81 -20.27 -13.58 -16.44
C GLY A 81 -20.85 -13.88 -15.07
N GLU A 82 -20.15 -13.46 -14.01
CA GLU A 82 -20.47 -13.73 -12.62
C GLU A 82 -20.86 -12.42 -11.90
N ASP A 83 -21.66 -12.55 -10.85
CA ASP A 83 -21.91 -11.42 -9.94
C ASP A 83 -20.63 -11.08 -9.16
N PRO A 84 -20.32 -9.79 -8.96
CA PRO A 84 -19.10 -9.39 -8.26
C PRO A 84 -19.07 -9.91 -6.83
N PHE A 85 -18.08 -10.74 -6.53
CA PHE A 85 -17.76 -11.18 -5.18
C PHE A 85 -16.45 -10.53 -4.74
N VAL A 86 -16.54 -9.57 -3.83
CA VAL A 86 -15.42 -8.76 -3.34
C VAL A 86 -15.35 -8.84 -1.83
N ILE A 87 -14.14 -9.03 -1.30
CA ILE A 87 -13.88 -9.08 0.13
C ILE A 87 -13.30 -7.73 0.57
N LEU A 88 -13.93 -7.09 1.56
CA LEU A 88 -13.46 -5.85 2.15
C LEU A 88 -12.84 -6.15 3.51
N LEU A 89 -11.57 -5.76 3.69
CA LEU A 89 -10.84 -5.94 4.93
C LEU A 89 -10.58 -4.58 5.58
N ASP A 90 -11.02 -4.40 6.80
CA ASP A 90 -10.75 -3.20 7.61
C ASP A 90 -9.94 -3.56 8.85
N GLY A 91 -8.92 -2.74 9.15
CA GLY A 91 -8.11 -2.89 10.36
C GLY A 91 -7.20 -4.13 10.40
N LEU A 92 -6.93 -4.78 9.27
CA LEU A 92 -6.01 -5.90 9.19
C LEU A 92 -4.55 -5.39 9.20
N GLU A 93 -3.76 -5.82 10.18
CA GLU A 93 -2.36 -5.36 10.35
C GLU A 93 -1.32 -6.46 10.10
N ASP A 94 -1.71 -7.75 10.22
CA ASP A 94 -0.79 -8.88 10.08
C ASP A 94 -0.73 -9.39 8.63
N PRO A 95 0.47 -9.38 7.98
CA PRO A 95 0.67 -9.92 6.65
C PRO A 95 0.34 -11.41 6.50
N HIS A 96 0.55 -12.22 7.55
CA HIS A 96 0.23 -13.64 7.50
C HIS A 96 -1.29 -13.88 7.40
N ASN A 97 -2.07 -13.09 8.13
CA ASN A 97 -3.52 -13.15 8.05
C ASN A 97 -4.02 -12.72 6.67
N LEU A 98 -3.43 -11.67 6.08
CA LEU A 98 -3.75 -11.27 4.71
C LEU A 98 -3.48 -12.41 3.72
N GLY A 99 -2.34 -13.06 3.81
CA GLY A 99 -1.99 -14.19 2.95
C GLY A 99 -2.96 -15.37 3.07
N ALA A 100 -3.42 -15.68 4.31
CA ALA A 100 -4.41 -16.72 4.55
C ALA A 100 -5.79 -16.35 3.97
N ILE A 101 -6.23 -15.11 4.17
CA ILE A 101 -7.50 -14.61 3.62
C ILE A 101 -7.46 -14.64 2.09
N MET A 102 -6.37 -14.23 1.47
CA MET A 102 -6.24 -14.22 0.02
C MET A 102 -6.35 -15.61 -0.58
N ARG A 103 -5.70 -16.62 0.03
CA ARG A 103 -5.85 -18.01 -0.41
C ARG A 103 -7.28 -18.51 -0.29
N THR A 104 -7.96 -18.18 0.81
CA THR A 104 -9.36 -18.55 1.01
C THR A 104 -10.25 -17.82 0.00
N ALA A 105 -10.00 -16.54 -0.25
CA ALA A 105 -10.71 -15.74 -1.24
C ALA A 105 -10.61 -16.34 -2.65
N GLU A 106 -9.42 -16.77 -3.05
CA GLU A 106 -9.19 -17.46 -4.31
C GLU A 106 -10.00 -18.74 -4.40
N CYS A 107 -9.90 -19.61 -3.39
CA CYS A 107 -10.65 -20.88 -3.35
C CYS A 107 -12.17 -20.66 -3.36
N ALA A 108 -12.64 -19.55 -2.78
CA ALA A 108 -14.06 -19.18 -2.77
C ALA A 108 -14.54 -18.52 -4.07
N GLY A 109 -13.64 -18.25 -5.03
CA GLY A 109 -13.97 -17.59 -6.29
C GLY A 109 -14.16 -16.08 -6.18
N ALA A 110 -13.57 -15.43 -5.18
CA ALA A 110 -13.62 -13.98 -5.07
C ALA A 110 -12.87 -13.30 -6.23
N HIS A 111 -13.37 -12.16 -6.70
CA HIS A 111 -12.81 -11.41 -7.81
C HIS A 111 -11.74 -10.40 -7.36
N GLY A 112 -11.76 -10.03 -6.07
CA GLY A 112 -10.79 -9.11 -5.51
C GLY A 112 -10.91 -8.94 -4.01
N VAL A 113 -9.84 -8.40 -3.42
CA VAL A 113 -9.77 -8.01 -2.01
C VAL A 113 -9.49 -6.51 -1.94
N ILE A 114 -10.27 -5.78 -1.17
CA ILE A 114 -10.10 -4.34 -0.97
C ILE A 114 -9.59 -4.10 0.44
N ILE A 115 -8.52 -3.30 0.55
CA ILE A 115 -7.92 -2.89 1.81
C ILE A 115 -7.81 -1.36 1.87
N PRO A 116 -7.90 -0.72 3.07
CA PRO A 116 -7.70 0.72 3.19
C PRO A 116 -6.22 1.09 3.06
N LYS A 117 -5.93 2.33 2.60
CA LYS A 117 -4.55 2.87 2.54
C LYS A 117 -3.97 3.16 3.92
N ARG A 118 -4.81 3.39 4.92
CA ARG A 118 -4.39 3.65 6.30
C ARG A 118 -4.79 2.50 7.21
N ARG A 119 -3.99 2.27 8.26
CA ARG A 119 -4.23 1.22 9.27
C ARG A 119 -4.46 -0.16 8.64
N SER A 120 -3.71 -0.44 7.60
CA SER A 120 -3.75 -1.73 6.93
C SER A 120 -2.34 -2.28 6.74
N VAL A 121 -2.29 -3.59 6.57
CA VAL A 121 -1.08 -4.32 6.28
C VAL A 121 -0.45 -3.85 4.96
N SER A 122 0.88 -3.73 4.95
CA SER A 122 1.66 -3.61 3.71
C SER A 122 1.80 -4.99 3.08
N ILE A 123 1.67 -5.06 1.76
CA ILE A 123 1.91 -6.32 1.05
C ILE A 123 3.41 -6.57 1.05
N THR A 124 3.81 -7.58 1.83
CA THR A 124 5.19 -8.06 1.87
C THR A 124 5.47 -8.94 0.66
N GLU A 125 6.75 -9.11 0.34
CA GLU A 125 7.19 -10.03 -0.73
C GLU A 125 6.63 -11.44 -0.54
N THR A 126 6.47 -11.87 0.71
CA THR A 126 5.87 -13.17 1.05
C THR A 126 4.40 -13.23 0.66
N VAL A 127 3.62 -12.18 0.94
CA VAL A 127 2.21 -12.10 0.55
C VAL A 127 2.09 -12.01 -0.98
N ALA A 128 2.93 -11.20 -1.62
CA ALA A 128 2.96 -11.07 -3.07
C ALA A 128 3.27 -12.41 -3.78
N LYS A 129 4.20 -13.19 -3.24
CA LYS A 129 4.52 -14.54 -3.75
C LYS A 129 3.39 -15.55 -3.52
N THR A 130 2.70 -15.45 -2.38
CA THR A 130 1.59 -16.34 -2.03
C THR A 130 0.34 -16.05 -2.87
N SER A 131 0.18 -14.80 -3.28
CA SER A 131 -0.96 -14.31 -4.08
C SER A 131 -0.66 -14.20 -5.58
N ALA A 132 0.52 -14.64 -6.03
CA ALA A 132 0.93 -14.49 -7.43
C ALA A 132 -0.09 -15.12 -8.39
N GLY A 133 -0.97 -14.29 -8.94
CA GLY A 133 -1.95 -14.64 -9.96
C GLY A 133 -3.34 -15.02 -9.46
N ALA A 134 -3.59 -15.06 -8.15
CA ALA A 134 -4.82 -15.58 -7.59
C ALA A 134 -5.96 -14.56 -7.50
N VAL A 135 -5.79 -13.53 -6.70
CA VAL A 135 -6.83 -12.52 -6.44
C VAL A 135 -6.23 -11.13 -6.49
N ASN A 136 -6.88 -10.21 -7.20
CA ASN A 136 -6.45 -8.83 -7.27
C ASN A 136 -6.67 -8.11 -5.93
N ILE A 137 -5.68 -7.31 -5.52
CA ILE A 137 -5.80 -6.45 -4.34
C ILE A 137 -5.93 -5.00 -4.79
N CYS A 138 -6.92 -4.32 -4.24
CA CYS A 138 -7.14 -2.88 -4.41
C CYS A 138 -6.91 -2.15 -3.09
N ARG A 139 -6.26 -0.98 -3.13
CA ARG A 139 -6.14 -0.06 -1.99
C ARG A 139 -6.98 1.16 -2.19
N VAL A 140 -7.89 1.40 -1.24
CA VAL A 140 -8.79 2.55 -1.29
C VAL A 140 -8.45 3.59 -0.22
N PRO A 141 -8.68 4.89 -0.46
CA PRO A 141 -8.59 5.92 0.58
C PRO A 141 -9.55 5.57 1.73
N ALA A 142 -9.03 5.62 2.98
CA ALA A 142 -9.84 5.47 4.19
C ALA A 142 -10.53 6.77 4.53
#